data_8f0d6761ebf97f686651e6e6969acc23
#
_entry.id   8f0d6761ebf97f686651e6e6969acc23
#
_cell.length_a   1.000
_cell.length_b   1.000
_cell.length_c   1.000
_cell.angle_alpha   90.00
_cell.angle_beta   90.00
_cell.angle_gamma   90.00
#
_symmetry.space_group_name_H-M   'P 1'
#
loop_
_entity.id
_entity.type
_entity.pdbx_description
1 polymer ?
#
loop_
_entity_poly.entity_id
_entity_poly.type
_entity_poly.pdbx_seq_one_letter_code
_entity_poly.pdbx_strand_id
1 'polypeptide(L)'
;MRILDYLSLSDNITIYLTKGNYNIVCEKLDSNGKSQYDYFSVNKTGKMILESIDGTKTLKEFILMFIKQNLLTADDFDWIYKFLIEMNSRGVVVFTDAKSDKCKVLRVFGEDTLISPMHVTVEITEKCNLYCAHCYLNASCNRTTAINFEMFKNLVEQFKKNKVLSIEITGGEVFMNRDADRILKYAFDNFARVALLTNGTILKSTSLEILKTNKDKLAVSISLDSTEEELHDKFRGAKGAFKSTCRNIKKLSDSGIFVRVASSIFKDNMWEIDKLAELALQLGAKAFAYNFIEDFGRGVVFSNKNKIDFTEQYSDYLVNTVLKYKDIIPIIETDEFLKTSSNCGAGTNSILVGADGNLRPCALFPKNTIFGNIFESNMEDIFSSETYQKLSEILPPSSQNGCPESCPKYNQCFGCYMKGLEANLNNDKYSHCPWVKYNELEKFMNYYKQGRLSYNG
;
A
#
# COMPACT_ATOMS: atom_id res chain seq x y z
N MET A 1 8.75 -26.79 -19.65
CA MET A 1 7.65 -27.12 -18.73
C MET A 1 6.62 -27.93 -19.50
N ARG A 2 6.27 -29.08 -18.98
CA ARG A 2 5.29 -30.02 -19.60
C ARG A 2 4.09 -30.14 -18.68
N ILE A 3 2.89 -30.30 -19.24
CA ILE A 3 1.66 -30.57 -18.47
C ILE A 3 1.76 -31.84 -17.59
N LEU A 4 2.74 -32.69 -17.89
CA LEU A 4 3.05 -33.93 -17.20
C LEU A 4 4.09 -33.78 -16.09
N ASP A 5 4.63 -32.58 -15.85
CA ASP A 5 5.56 -32.35 -14.74
C ASP A 5 4.76 -32.35 -13.41
N TYR A 6 5.35 -32.94 -12.36
CA TYR A 6 4.75 -32.99 -11.03
C TYR A 6 4.76 -31.61 -10.38
N LEU A 7 3.68 -31.28 -9.68
CA LEU A 7 3.47 -30.00 -9.02
C LEU A 7 3.78 -30.14 -7.53
N SER A 8 4.70 -29.35 -7.02
CA SER A 8 5.00 -29.29 -5.59
C SER A 8 5.17 -27.85 -5.11
N LEU A 9 5.07 -27.65 -3.79
CA LEU A 9 5.37 -26.37 -3.16
C LEU A 9 6.87 -26.21 -2.94
N SER A 10 7.36 -24.96 -3.00
CA SER A 10 8.73 -24.62 -2.60
C SER A 10 8.90 -24.78 -1.09
N ASP A 11 10.10 -25.11 -0.62
CA ASP A 11 10.41 -25.26 0.80
C ASP A 11 10.41 -23.94 1.57
N ASN A 12 10.52 -22.83 0.86
CA ASN A 12 10.79 -21.50 1.42
C ASN A 12 9.56 -20.60 1.42
N ILE A 13 8.36 -21.17 1.49
CA ILE A 13 7.12 -20.41 1.53
C ILE A 13 6.42 -20.55 2.87
N THR A 14 5.75 -19.47 3.26
CA THR A 14 4.84 -19.43 4.42
C THR A 14 3.58 -18.68 4.02
N ILE A 15 2.43 -19.20 4.37
CA ILE A 15 1.18 -18.44 4.28
C ILE A 15 0.95 -17.71 5.60
N TYR A 16 0.81 -16.41 5.53
CA TYR A 16 0.39 -15.57 6.64
C TYR A 16 -1.09 -15.25 6.51
N LEU A 17 -1.86 -15.67 7.49
CA LEU A 17 -3.29 -15.42 7.56
C LEU A 17 -3.55 -14.17 8.40
N THR A 18 -4.38 -13.29 7.89
CA THR A 18 -5.00 -12.21 8.65
C THR A 18 -6.42 -12.05 8.15
N LYS A 19 -7.32 -11.50 8.94
CA LYS A 19 -8.75 -11.39 8.67
C LYS A 19 -9.03 -10.96 7.22
N GLY A 20 -9.58 -11.88 6.44
CA GLY A 20 -9.93 -11.66 5.03
C GLY A 20 -8.77 -11.59 4.03
N ASN A 21 -7.52 -11.81 4.46
CA ASN A 21 -6.34 -11.76 3.57
C ASN A 21 -5.44 -12.98 3.78
N TYR A 22 -4.90 -13.48 2.67
CA TYR A 22 -4.01 -14.64 2.62
C TYR A 22 -2.70 -14.21 1.94
N ASN A 23 -1.64 -14.05 2.72
CA ASN A 23 -0.39 -13.51 2.22
C ASN A 23 0.64 -14.63 2.06
N ILE A 24 1.20 -14.76 0.88
CA ILE A 24 2.28 -15.68 0.58
C ILE A 24 3.59 -14.95 0.82
N VAL A 25 4.46 -15.52 1.63
CA VAL A 25 5.82 -15.03 1.86
C VAL A 25 6.80 -16.07 1.35
N CYS A 26 7.64 -15.66 0.39
CA CYS A 26 8.71 -16.46 -0.18
C CYS A 26 10.04 -15.96 0.37
N GLU A 27 10.75 -16.79 1.08
CA GLU A 27 12.12 -16.51 1.51
C GLU A 27 13.11 -17.05 0.47
N LYS A 28 13.98 -16.18 -0.02
CA LYS A 28 15.08 -16.53 -0.92
C LYS A 28 16.40 -16.11 -0.29
N LEU A 29 17.44 -16.92 -0.44
CA LEU A 29 18.79 -16.50 -0.06
C LEU A 29 19.45 -15.82 -1.25
N ASP A 30 20.05 -14.67 -1.03
CA ASP A 30 20.91 -14.02 -2.04
C ASP A 30 22.25 -14.75 -2.18
N SER A 31 23.10 -14.27 -3.10
CA SER A 31 24.43 -14.83 -3.34
C SER A 31 25.37 -14.81 -2.12
N ASN A 32 25.04 -14.04 -1.09
CA ASN A 32 25.78 -13.89 0.16
C ASN A 32 25.15 -14.67 1.33
N GLY A 33 24.11 -15.48 1.04
CA GLY A 33 23.37 -16.23 2.06
C GLY A 33 22.42 -15.38 2.93
N LYS A 34 22.12 -14.14 2.52
CA LYS A 34 21.20 -13.27 3.24
C LYS A 34 19.77 -13.49 2.76
N SER A 35 18.83 -13.63 3.68
CA SER A 35 17.41 -13.78 3.36
C SER A 35 16.84 -12.55 2.67
N GLN A 36 16.24 -12.78 1.51
CA GLN A 36 15.38 -11.85 0.81
C GLN A 36 13.96 -12.38 0.86
N TYR A 37 12.98 -11.49 1.03
CA TYR A 37 11.59 -11.86 1.11
C TYR A 37 10.82 -11.24 -0.06
N ASP A 38 10.07 -12.07 -0.75
CA ASP A 38 9.00 -11.62 -1.63
C ASP A 38 7.67 -11.97 -1.00
N TYR A 39 6.68 -11.06 -1.06
CA TYR A 39 5.36 -11.33 -0.50
C TYR A 39 4.28 -10.67 -1.35
N PHE A 40 3.13 -11.33 -1.41
CA PHE A 40 1.95 -10.88 -2.12
C PHE A 40 0.71 -11.55 -1.54
N SER A 41 -0.46 -10.95 -1.78
CA SER A 41 -1.71 -11.53 -1.33
C SER A 41 -2.35 -12.41 -2.40
N VAL A 42 -3.03 -13.45 -1.98
CA VAL A 42 -3.91 -14.25 -2.81
C VAL A 42 -5.33 -14.21 -2.22
N ASN A 43 -6.32 -14.49 -3.05
CA ASN A 43 -7.70 -14.65 -2.58
C ASN A 43 -7.91 -16.04 -1.94
N LYS A 44 -9.10 -16.28 -1.40
CA LYS A 44 -9.47 -17.54 -0.77
C LYS A 44 -9.27 -18.74 -1.70
N THR A 45 -9.61 -18.61 -2.97
CA THR A 45 -9.44 -19.67 -3.96
C THR A 45 -7.97 -19.98 -4.23
N GLY A 46 -7.13 -18.95 -4.36
CA GLY A 46 -5.68 -19.11 -4.50
C GLY A 46 -5.06 -19.81 -3.28
N LYS A 47 -5.49 -19.46 -2.06
CA LYS A 47 -5.11 -20.18 -0.83
C LYS A 47 -5.50 -21.66 -0.92
N MET A 48 -6.76 -21.96 -1.27
CA MET A 48 -7.24 -23.35 -1.39
C MET A 48 -6.45 -24.17 -2.42
N ILE A 49 -6.10 -23.57 -3.55
CA ILE A 49 -5.25 -24.21 -4.56
C ILE A 49 -3.89 -24.58 -3.96
N LEU A 50 -3.21 -23.62 -3.32
CA LEU A 50 -1.88 -23.84 -2.75
C LEU A 50 -1.90 -24.90 -1.62
N GLU A 51 -2.89 -24.88 -0.74
CA GLU A 51 -3.06 -25.88 0.33
C GLU A 51 -3.34 -27.28 -0.20
N SER A 52 -3.90 -27.41 -1.41
CA SER A 52 -4.23 -28.70 -2.04
C SER A 52 -3.03 -29.34 -2.77
N ILE A 53 -1.90 -28.66 -2.88
CA ILE A 53 -0.70 -29.17 -3.57
C ILE A 53 0.07 -30.10 -2.63
N ASP A 54 0.12 -31.36 -2.97
CA ASP A 54 0.75 -32.42 -2.17
C ASP A 54 2.05 -33.03 -2.79
N GLY A 55 2.45 -32.58 -3.98
CA GLY A 55 3.63 -33.11 -4.68
C GLY A 55 3.41 -34.45 -5.38
N THR A 56 2.21 -35.02 -5.31
CA THR A 56 1.95 -36.38 -5.81
C THR A 56 1.31 -36.42 -7.20
N LYS A 57 0.88 -35.29 -7.73
CA LYS A 57 0.12 -35.16 -8.97
C LYS A 57 0.84 -34.32 -9.99
N THR A 58 0.71 -34.71 -11.25
CA THR A 58 1.12 -33.84 -12.34
C THR A 58 0.22 -32.61 -12.41
N LEU A 59 0.70 -31.56 -13.06
CA LEU A 59 -0.06 -30.30 -13.23
C LEU A 59 -1.47 -30.56 -13.76
N LYS A 60 -1.59 -31.42 -14.79
CA LYS A 60 -2.88 -31.76 -15.37
C LYS A 60 -3.79 -32.51 -14.40
N GLU A 61 -3.25 -33.54 -13.75
CA GLU A 61 -4.00 -34.33 -12.76
C GLU A 61 -4.47 -33.47 -11.58
N PHE A 62 -3.60 -32.57 -11.12
CA PHE A 62 -3.95 -31.64 -10.05
C PHE A 62 -5.11 -30.72 -10.43
N ILE A 63 -5.05 -30.06 -11.60
CA ILE A 63 -6.12 -29.15 -12.03
C ILE A 63 -7.42 -29.88 -12.19
N LEU A 64 -7.42 -31.06 -12.84
CA LEU A 64 -8.64 -31.86 -13.03
C LEU A 64 -9.23 -32.33 -11.68
N MET A 65 -8.37 -32.75 -10.74
CA MET A 65 -8.80 -33.11 -9.39
C MET A 65 -9.41 -31.90 -8.68
N PHE A 66 -8.76 -30.74 -8.70
CA PHE A 66 -9.21 -29.52 -8.01
C PHE A 66 -10.56 -29.05 -8.55
N ILE A 67 -10.74 -29.04 -9.87
CA ILE A 67 -12.01 -28.72 -10.53
C ILE A 67 -13.13 -29.67 -10.04
N LYS A 68 -12.86 -30.97 -10.04
CA LYS A 68 -13.84 -31.97 -9.61
C LYS A 68 -14.23 -31.82 -8.13
N GLN A 69 -13.26 -31.59 -7.26
CA GLN A 69 -13.47 -31.46 -5.81
C GLN A 69 -14.23 -30.19 -5.41
N ASN A 70 -14.04 -29.11 -6.14
CA ASN A 70 -14.64 -27.82 -5.83
C ASN A 70 -15.84 -27.45 -6.70
N LEU A 71 -16.41 -28.41 -7.43
CA LEU A 71 -17.58 -28.25 -8.31
C LEU A 71 -17.41 -27.11 -9.35
N LEU A 72 -16.18 -26.92 -9.83
CA LEU A 72 -15.85 -25.97 -10.87
C LEU A 72 -16.13 -26.57 -12.26
N THR A 73 -16.05 -25.75 -13.29
CA THR A 73 -16.30 -26.15 -14.69
C THR A 73 -15.00 -26.39 -15.46
N ALA A 74 -15.09 -26.97 -16.65
CA ALA A 74 -13.93 -27.14 -17.52
C ALA A 74 -13.30 -25.79 -17.96
N ASP A 75 -14.11 -24.74 -18.00
CA ASP A 75 -13.65 -23.38 -18.34
C ASP A 75 -12.72 -22.80 -17.28
N ASP A 76 -12.79 -23.32 -16.05
CA ASP A 76 -11.91 -22.91 -14.94
C ASP A 76 -10.46 -23.44 -15.08
N PHE A 77 -10.22 -24.38 -16.01
CA PHE A 77 -8.88 -24.94 -16.23
C PHE A 77 -7.83 -23.85 -16.56
N ASP A 78 -8.18 -22.94 -17.46
CA ASP A 78 -7.25 -21.94 -17.98
C ASP A 78 -6.80 -20.95 -16.92
N TRP A 79 -7.69 -20.50 -16.06
CA TRP A 79 -7.29 -19.54 -15.01
C TRP A 79 -6.50 -20.22 -13.88
N ILE A 80 -6.84 -21.47 -13.51
CA ILE A 80 -6.05 -22.24 -12.53
C ILE A 80 -4.66 -22.50 -13.09
N TYR A 81 -4.56 -22.88 -14.36
CA TYR A 81 -3.28 -23.05 -15.04
C TYR A 81 -2.43 -21.77 -15.02
N LYS A 82 -3.00 -20.65 -15.42
CA LYS A 82 -2.33 -19.33 -15.39
C LYS A 82 -1.89 -18.95 -13.98
N PHE A 83 -2.73 -19.16 -12.99
CA PHE A 83 -2.39 -18.93 -11.59
C PHE A 83 -1.17 -19.76 -11.16
N LEU A 84 -1.16 -21.06 -11.45
CA LEU A 84 -0.03 -21.94 -11.09
C LEU A 84 1.28 -21.56 -11.82
N ILE A 85 1.19 -21.09 -13.07
CA ILE A 85 2.35 -20.57 -13.81
C ILE A 85 2.88 -19.30 -13.15
N GLU A 86 2.01 -18.39 -12.77
CA GLU A 86 2.41 -17.19 -12.02
C GLU A 86 3.07 -17.56 -10.69
N MET A 87 2.48 -18.49 -9.94
CA MET A 87 3.08 -18.98 -8.69
C MET A 87 4.44 -19.62 -8.89
N ASN A 88 4.65 -20.31 -10.01
CA ASN A 88 5.95 -20.85 -10.37
C ASN A 88 6.98 -19.73 -10.66
N SER A 89 6.61 -18.73 -11.43
CA SER A 89 7.49 -17.59 -11.72
C SER A 89 7.90 -16.82 -10.45
N ARG A 90 7.04 -16.80 -9.44
CA ARG A 90 7.30 -16.22 -8.12
C ARG A 90 8.08 -17.15 -7.18
N GLY A 91 8.31 -18.41 -7.58
CA GLY A 91 9.03 -19.40 -6.78
C GLY A 91 8.22 -20.02 -5.64
N VAL A 92 6.89 -19.94 -5.71
CA VAL A 92 5.95 -20.57 -4.75
C VAL A 92 5.73 -22.03 -5.09
N VAL A 93 5.57 -22.30 -6.38
CA VAL A 93 5.31 -23.63 -6.94
C VAL A 93 6.53 -24.05 -7.74
N VAL A 94 6.86 -25.35 -7.67
CA VAL A 94 7.98 -25.95 -8.41
C VAL A 94 7.43 -27.11 -9.26
N PHE A 95 7.90 -27.19 -10.51
CA PHE A 95 7.65 -28.33 -11.39
C PHE A 95 8.85 -29.27 -11.39
N THR A 96 8.59 -30.55 -11.19
CA THR A 96 9.62 -31.60 -11.10
C THR A 96 9.32 -32.77 -12.01
N ASP A 97 10.34 -33.48 -12.50
CA ASP A 97 10.20 -34.65 -13.35
C ASP A 97 9.74 -35.90 -12.58
N ALA A 98 9.79 -35.86 -11.27
CA ALA A 98 9.46 -36.99 -10.40
C ALA A 98 8.49 -36.58 -9.30
N LYS A 99 7.65 -37.56 -8.90
CA LYS A 99 6.75 -37.43 -7.77
C LYS A 99 7.54 -37.18 -6.49
N SER A 100 7.06 -36.26 -5.67
CA SER A 100 7.63 -36.01 -4.34
C SER A 100 7.16 -37.06 -3.35
N ASP A 101 8.10 -37.81 -2.74
CA ASP A 101 7.77 -38.77 -1.67
C ASP A 101 7.47 -38.08 -0.33
N LYS A 102 7.72 -36.78 -0.23
CA LYS A 102 7.43 -35.98 0.96
C LYS A 102 6.27 -35.04 0.69
N CYS A 103 5.15 -35.30 1.31
CA CYS A 103 4.08 -34.30 1.44
C CYS A 103 4.67 -33.09 2.16
N LYS A 104 4.91 -32.00 1.41
CA LYS A 104 5.43 -30.77 2.01
C LYS A 104 4.28 -30.11 2.75
N VAL A 105 4.41 -30.02 4.06
CA VAL A 105 3.45 -29.30 4.90
C VAL A 105 3.68 -27.81 4.66
N LEU A 106 2.69 -27.16 4.10
CA LEU A 106 2.66 -25.70 3.95
C LEU A 106 2.77 -25.06 5.33
N ARG A 107 3.75 -24.19 5.51
CA ARG A 107 3.84 -23.41 6.75
C ARG A 107 2.73 -22.38 6.75
N VAL A 108 1.82 -22.49 7.72
CA VAL A 108 0.74 -21.51 7.92
C VAL A 108 1.00 -20.78 9.23
N PHE A 109 0.92 -19.46 9.19
CA PHE A 109 1.09 -18.59 10.33
C PHE A 109 -0.12 -17.66 10.47
N GLY A 110 -0.58 -17.41 11.72
CA GLY A 110 -1.76 -16.60 11.98
C GLY A 110 -3.07 -17.36 11.77
N GLU A 111 -4.16 -16.63 11.87
CA GLU A 111 -5.53 -17.13 11.71
C GLU A 111 -6.32 -16.12 10.87
N ASP A 112 -7.23 -16.58 10.03
CA ASP A 112 -8.06 -15.71 9.20
C ASP A 112 -9.19 -15.00 9.95
N THR A 113 -9.32 -15.26 11.24
CA THR A 113 -10.22 -14.56 12.17
C THR A 113 -9.54 -13.40 12.91
N LEU A 114 -8.21 -13.36 12.95
CA LEU A 114 -7.43 -12.37 13.67
C LEU A 114 -6.87 -11.29 12.74
N ILE A 115 -6.75 -10.08 13.24
CA ILE A 115 -6.09 -8.99 12.53
C ILE A 115 -4.59 -9.07 12.85
N SER A 116 -3.78 -9.28 11.83
CA SER A 116 -2.31 -9.32 11.91
C SER A 116 -1.74 -8.63 10.66
N PRO A 117 -1.55 -7.32 10.70
CA PRO A 117 -1.08 -6.57 9.54
C PRO A 117 0.35 -6.99 9.18
N MET A 118 0.59 -7.23 7.90
CA MET A 118 1.93 -7.52 7.38
C MET A 118 2.72 -6.26 7.05
N HIS A 119 2.02 -5.15 6.85
CA HIS A 119 2.60 -3.85 6.51
C HIS A 119 2.11 -2.78 7.48
N VAL A 120 3.04 -1.95 7.96
CA VAL A 120 2.74 -0.81 8.81
C VAL A 120 3.35 0.45 8.23
N THR A 121 2.54 1.48 8.04
CA THR A 121 3.02 2.84 7.77
C THR A 121 3.18 3.58 9.10
N VAL A 122 4.34 4.21 9.33
CA VAL A 122 4.62 4.99 10.53
C VAL A 122 4.97 6.42 10.16
N GLU A 123 4.14 7.36 10.60
CA GLU A 123 4.42 8.80 10.49
C GLU A 123 5.32 9.22 11.64
N ILE A 124 6.65 9.24 11.45
CA ILE A 124 7.58 9.50 12.56
C ILE A 124 7.63 10.98 13.00
N THR A 125 7.02 11.89 12.27
CA THR A 125 6.95 13.32 12.62
C THR A 125 5.88 14.04 11.83
N GLU A 126 5.29 15.08 12.43
CA GLU A 126 4.44 16.05 11.73
C GLU A 126 5.22 17.25 11.23
N LYS A 127 6.49 17.39 11.64
CA LYS A 127 7.35 18.50 11.21
C LYS A 127 7.75 18.31 9.76
N CYS A 128 7.67 19.43 8.98
CA CYS A 128 8.06 19.44 7.58
C CYS A 128 8.68 20.79 7.23
N ASN A 129 9.70 20.77 6.40
CA ASN A 129 10.31 21.98 5.87
C ASN A 129 9.55 22.60 4.69
N LEU A 130 8.52 21.90 4.19
CA LEU A 130 7.63 22.37 3.13
C LEU A 130 6.23 22.69 3.67
N TYR A 131 5.45 23.44 2.86
CA TYR A 131 4.05 23.78 3.15
C TYR A 131 3.16 23.50 1.94
N CYS A 132 3.10 22.21 1.55
CA CYS A 132 2.41 21.79 0.33
C CYS A 132 0.90 22.10 0.38
N ALA A 133 0.37 22.55 -0.75
CA ALA A 133 -1.03 22.97 -0.88
C ALA A 133 -2.04 21.84 -0.62
N HIS A 134 -1.64 20.58 -0.83
CA HIS A 134 -2.49 19.37 -0.71
C HIS A 134 -2.19 18.50 0.51
N CYS A 135 -1.33 18.93 1.44
CA CYS A 135 -0.84 18.08 2.51
C CYS A 135 -1.96 17.53 3.41
N TYR A 136 -2.12 16.22 3.42
CA TYR A 136 -3.14 15.52 4.22
C TYR A 136 -2.86 15.61 5.73
N LEU A 137 -1.59 15.71 6.14
CA LEU A 137 -1.17 15.83 7.54
C LEU A 137 -1.26 17.24 8.11
N ASN A 138 -1.49 18.26 7.27
CA ASN A 138 -1.30 19.65 7.66
C ASN A 138 0.10 19.93 8.25
N ALA A 139 1.11 19.19 7.76
CA ALA A 139 2.49 19.30 8.22
C ALA A 139 3.06 20.68 7.95
N SER A 140 3.95 21.13 8.85
CA SER A 140 4.65 22.42 8.73
C SER A 140 5.89 22.44 9.63
N CYS A 141 6.72 23.47 9.48
CA CYS A 141 7.91 23.67 10.32
C CYS A 141 7.57 23.91 11.81
N ASN A 142 6.35 24.37 12.13
CA ASN A 142 5.89 24.67 13.47
C ASN A 142 5.31 23.46 14.22
N ARG A 143 5.14 22.33 13.55
CA ARG A 143 4.67 21.10 14.19
C ARG A 143 5.80 20.50 15.04
N THR A 144 5.44 19.98 16.21
CA THR A 144 6.39 19.43 17.19
C THR A 144 6.19 17.95 17.48
N THR A 145 5.02 17.39 17.13
CA THR A 145 4.71 15.98 17.32
C THR A 145 5.68 15.10 16.54
N ALA A 146 6.39 14.24 17.25
CA ALA A 146 7.37 13.33 16.66
C ALA A 146 7.60 12.12 17.54
N ILE A 147 7.83 10.98 16.92
CA ILE A 147 8.28 9.75 17.57
C ILE A 147 9.79 9.86 17.80
N ASN A 148 10.23 9.73 19.05
CA ASN A 148 11.65 9.60 19.35
C ASN A 148 12.11 8.14 19.20
N PHE A 149 13.42 7.91 19.32
CA PHE A 149 13.97 6.58 19.06
C PHE A 149 13.47 5.51 20.06
N GLU A 150 13.28 5.83 21.33
CA GLU A 150 12.79 4.86 22.32
C GLU A 150 11.30 4.52 22.09
N MET A 151 10.48 5.50 21.73
CA MET A 151 9.09 5.24 21.29
C MET A 151 9.07 4.33 20.07
N PHE A 152 9.94 4.57 19.08
CA PHE A 152 10.02 3.74 17.87
C PHE A 152 10.44 2.31 18.18
N LYS A 153 11.39 2.10 19.11
CA LYS A 153 11.75 0.75 19.56
C LYS A 153 10.55 0.00 20.15
N ASN A 154 9.79 0.67 21.01
CA ASN A 154 8.60 0.07 21.61
C ASN A 154 7.55 -0.31 20.56
N LEU A 155 7.37 0.51 19.52
CA LEU A 155 6.51 0.17 18.39
C LEU A 155 7.02 -1.08 17.66
N VAL A 156 8.32 -1.13 17.37
CA VAL A 156 8.93 -2.27 16.66
C VAL A 156 8.76 -3.57 17.44
N GLU A 157 8.86 -3.57 18.76
CA GLU A 157 8.60 -4.77 19.56
C GLU A 157 7.15 -5.25 19.46
N GLN A 158 6.18 -4.35 19.41
CA GLN A 158 4.78 -4.69 19.15
C GLN A 158 4.59 -5.23 17.72
N PHE A 159 5.24 -4.62 16.72
CA PHE A 159 5.18 -5.07 15.34
C PHE A 159 5.79 -6.46 15.15
N LYS A 160 6.91 -6.74 15.82
CA LYS A 160 7.54 -8.08 15.81
C LYS A 160 6.65 -9.14 16.42
N LYS A 161 6.01 -8.85 17.55
CA LYS A 161 5.04 -9.75 18.19
C LYS A 161 3.90 -10.10 17.24
N ASN A 162 3.43 -9.11 16.46
CA ASN A 162 2.38 -9.27 15.46
C ASN A 162 2.91 -9.71 14.07
N LYS A 163 4.19 -10.07 13.96
CA LYS A 163 4.82 -10.59 12.72
C LYS A 163 4.71 -9.64 11.52
N VAL A 164 4.74 -8.34 11.76
CA VAL A 164 4.83 -7.34 10.68
C VAL A 164 6.13 -7.55 9.91
N LEU A 165 6.04 -7.69 8.59
CA LEU A 165 7.19 -7.95 7.72
C LEU A 165 7.78 -6.70 7.09
N SER A 166 6.95 -5.72 6.81
CA SER A 166 7.39 -4.49 6.14
C SER A 166 6.91 -3.24 6.86
N ILE A 167 7.75 -2.22 6.77
CA ILE A 167 7.45 -0.91 7.33
C ILE A 167 7.63 0.17 6.28
N GLU A 168 6.69 1.11 6.25
CA GLU A 168 6.82 2.36 5.51
C GLU A 168 7.04 3.50 6.51
N ILE A 169 8.13 4.22 6.37
CA ILE A 169 8.49 5.35 7.21
C ILE A 169 8.21 6.64 6.45
N THR A 170 7.36 7.47 7.03
CA THR A 170 6.87 8.71 6.45
C THR A 170 6.62 9.78 7.52
N GLY A 171 5.83 10.79 7.20
CA GLY A 171 5.41 11.86 8.10
C GLY A 171 5.29 13.19 7.39
N GLY A 172 5.62 14.29 8.05
CA GLY A 172 5.81 15.57 7.39
C GLY A 172 7.03 15.49 6.47
N GLU A 173 8.23 15.53 7.05
CA GLU A 173 9.46 15.14 6.37
C GLU A 173 10.32 14.30 7.33
N VAL A 174 10.64 13.08 6.92
CA VAL A 174 11.36 12.11 7.75
C VAL A 174 12.66 12.68 8.29
N PHE A 175 13.46 13.35 7.45
CA PHE A 175 14.75 13.93 7.82
C PHE A 175 14.66 15.21 8.67
N MET A 176 13.45 15.68 8.99
CA MET A 176 13.20 16.69 10.03
C MET A 176 13.04 16.07 11.43
N ASN A 177 12.89 14.76 11.55
CA ASN A 177 12.99 14.06 12.82
C ASN A 177 14.49 13.94 13.22
N ARG A 178 14.81 14.34 14.45
CA ARG A 178 16.21 14.32 14.95
C ARG A 178 16.79 12.90 15.06
N ASP A 179 15.93 11.92 15.26
CA ASP A 179 16.30 10.50 15.41
C ASP A 179 16.18 9.71 14.10
N ALA A 180 15.90 10.37 12.95
CA ALA A 180 15.61 9.70 11.68
C ALA A 180 16.66 8.64 11.30
N ASP A 181 17.96 8.97 11.37
CA ASP A 181 19.05 8.06 11.03
C ASP A 181 19.08 6.82 11.95
N ARG A 182 18.80 7.00 13.25
CA ARG A 182 18.72 5.88 14.22
C ARG A 182 17.49 5.01 13.98
N ILE A 183 16.35 5.65 13.70
CA ILE A 183 15.08 4.98 13.37
C ILE A 183 15.24 4.13 12.10
N LEU A 184 15.82 4.69 11.04
CA LEU A 184 16.04 3.97 9.78
C LEU A 184 16.95 2.75 9.98
N LYS A 185 18.09 2.91 10.68
CA LYS A 185 18.98 1.78 10.99
C LYS A 185 18.22 0.66 11.71
N TYR A 186 17.48 1.02 12.76
CA TYR A 186 16.72 0.05 13.54
C TYR A 186 15.62 -0.62 12.73
N ALA A 187 14.98 0.12 11.81
CA ALA A 187 14.00 -0.45 10.90
C ALA A 187 14.65 -1.50 9.94
N PHE A 188 15.82 -1.20 9.37
CA PHE A 188 16.54 -2.16 8.52
C PHE A 188 16.96 -3.44 9.24
N ASP A 189 17.25 -3.34 10.54
CA ASP A 189 17.65 -4.51 11.35
C ASP A 189 16.46 -5.41 11.68
N ASN A 190 15.23 -4.87 11.70
CA ASN A 190 14.05 -5.57 12.21
C ASN A 190 13.00 -5.94 11.15
N PHE A 191 13.02 -5.33 9.97
CA PHE A 191 12.03 -5.60 8.92
C PHE A 191 12.67 -6.19 7.66
N ALA A 192 11.90 -7.03 6.98
CA ALA A 192 12.29 -7.61 5.70
C ALA A 192 12.35 -6.56 4.58
N ARG A 193 11.44 -5.59 4.63
CA ARG A 193 11.38 -4.46 3.68
C ARG A 193 11.11 -3.15 4.40
N VAL A 194 11.76 -2.09 3.94
CA VAL A 194 11.57 -0.72 4.43
C VAL A 194 11.28 0.18 3.24
N ALA A 195 10.15 0.86 3.27
CA ALA A 195 9.84 1.94 2.35
C ALA A 195 10.09 3.29 3.07
N LEU A 196 10.68 4.22 2.37
CA LEU A 196 10.91 5.59 2.84
C LEU A 196 10.17 6.55 1.93
N LEU A 197 9.24 7.32 2.49
CA LEU A 197 8.56 8.39 1.77
C LEU A 197 9.13 9.74 2.22
N THR A 198 9.61 10.52 1.29
CA THR A 198 10.24 11.83 1.56
C THR A 198 9.91 12.84 0.45
N ASN A 199 9.93 14.11 0.79
CA ASN A 199 9.85 15.17 -0.21
C ASN A 199 11.16 15.33 -1.01
N GLY A 200 12.22 14.65 -0.60
CA GLY A 200 13.50 14.61 -1.31
C GLY A 200 14.34 15.90 -1.20
N THR A 201 13.91 16.92 -0.48
CA THR A 201 14.68 18.18 -0.39
C THR A 201 15.86 18.09 0.57
N ILE A 202 15.80 17.17 1.55
CA ILE A 202 16.84 16.99 2.57
C ILE A 202 17.45 15.59 2.40
N LEU A 203 18.77 15.53 2.21
CA LEU A 203 19.53 14.27 2.19
C LEU A 203 20.93 14.53 2.73
N LYS A 204 21.17 14.17 4.00
CA LYS A 204 22.49 14.24 4.63
C LYS A 204 23.40 13.12 4.12
N SER A 205 24.72 13.33 4.16
CA SER A 205 25.67 12.30 3.78
C SER A 205 25.58 11.05 4.68
N THR A 206 25.35 11.24 5.98
CA THR A 206 25.11 10.13 6.94
C THR A 206 23.87 9.31 6.57
N SER A 207 22.78 9.99 6.27
CA SER A 207 21.53 9.33 5.86
C SER A 207 21.73 8.57 4.54
N LEU A 208 22.42 9.15 3.55
CA LEU A 208 22.70 8.48 2.29
C LEU A 208 23.49 7.18 2.48
N GLU A 209 24.52 7.18 3.32
CA GLU A 209 25.32 5.97 3.59
C GLU A 209 24.49 4.86 4.28
N ILE A 210 23.58 5.24 5.19
CA ILE A 210 22.65 4.29 5.80
C ILE A 210 21.73 3.66 4.74
N LEU A 211 21.14 4.49 3.86
CA LEU A 211 20.25 4.03 2.81
C LEU A 211 20.97 3.12 1.81
N LYS A 212 22.17 3.52 1.39
CA LYS A 212 23.02 2.77 0.44
C LYS A 212 23.44 1.40 0.98
N THR A 213 23.82 1.33 2.26
CA THR A 213 24.19 0.05 2.92
C THR A 213 23.01 -0.94 2.95
N ASN A 214 21.77 -0.43 2.96
CA ASN A 214 20.57 -1.26 3.09
C ASN A 214 19.68 -1.25 1.81
N LYS A 215 20.25 -0.91 0.66
CA LYS A 215 19.52 -0.73 -0.60
C LYS A 215 18.69 -1.93 -1.03
N ASP A 216 19.12 -3.15 -0.69
CA ASP A 216 18.43 -4.40 -1.07
C ASP A 216 17.10 -4.61 -0.34
N LYS A 217 16.93 -3.95 0.80
CA LYS A 217 15.67 -3.93 1.58
C LYS A 217 14.85 -2.67 1.37
N LEU A 218 15.40 -1.66 0.67
CA LEU A 218 14.88 -0.31 0.64
C LEU A 218 14.19 0.03 -0.68
N ALA A 219 13.02 0.65 -0.58
CA ALA A 219 12.43 1.43 -1.66
C ALA A 219 12.21 2.87 -1.19
N VAL A 220 12.64 3.85 -1.97
CA VAL A 220 12.44 5.28 -1.66
C VAL A 220 11.40 5.85 -2.61
N SER A 221 10.34 6.45 -2.06
CA SER A 221 9.35 7.20 -2.83
C SER A 221 9.57 8.69 -2.61
N ILE A 222 9.79 9.41 -3.69
CA ILE A 222 10.12 10.84 -3.65
C ILE A 222 9.09 11.64 -4.44
N SER A 223 8.61 12.70 -3.82
CA SER A 223 7.56 13.53 -4.39
C SER A 223 8.09 14.53 -5.41
N LEU A 224 7.59 14.49 -6.65
CA LEU A 224 7.91 15.44 -7.72
C LEU A 224 6.67 15.67 -8.59
N ASP A 225 6.08 16.88 -8.56
CA ASP A 225 4.74 17.10 -9.11
C ASP A 225 4.69 17.89 -10.40
N SER A 226 5.80 18.43 -10.86
CA SER A 226 5.88 19.14 -12.14
C SER A 226 7.28 19.06 -12.71
N THR A 227 7.39 19.17 -14.01
CA THR A 227 8.66 19.39 -14.72
C THR A 227 9.11 20.85 -14.69
N GLU A 228 8.19 21.75 -14.33
CA GLU A 228 8.42 23.18 -14.21
C GLU A 228 8.76 23.56 -12.76
N GLU A 229 9.96 24.14 -12.55
CA GLU A 229 10.46 24.52 -11.23
C GLU A 229 9.47 25.42 -10.47
N GLU A 230 8.93 26.45 -11.14
CA GLU A 230 8.04 27.42 -10.51
C GLU A 230 6.72 26.79 -10.05
N LEU A 231 6.16 25.87 -10.86
CA LEU A 231 4.92 25.17 -10.51
C LEU A 231 5.13 24.21 -9.33
N HIS A 232 6.21 23.42 -9.38
CA HIS A 232 6.57 22.52 -8.28
C HIS A 232 6.80 23.28 -6.98
N ASP A 233 7.65 24.30 -6.99
CA ASP A 233 8.01 25.10 -5.81
C ASP A 233 6.78 25.80 -5.21
N LYS A 234 5.90 26.36 -6.05
CA LYS A 234 4.65 26.98 -5.63
C LYS A 234 3.72 25.94 -4.97
N PHE A 235 3.57 24.78 -5.57
CA PHE A 235 2.70 23.71 -5.05
C PHE A 235 3.24 23.12 -3.74
N ARG A 236 4.56 22.97 -3.63
CA ARG A 236 5.25 22.49 -2.41
C ARG A 236 5.47 23.58 -1.36
N GLY A 237 5.24 24.85 -1.71
CA GLY A 237 5.32 26.00 -0.80
C GLY A 237 6.75 26.36 -0.37
N ALA A 238 7.77 26.06 -1.19
CA ALA A 238 9.16 26.38 -0.89
C ALA A 238 9.99 26.53 -2.17
N LYS A 239 10.64 27.68 -2.30
CA LYS A 239 11.56 27.99 -3.41
C LYS A 239 12.79 27.08 -3.37
N GLY A 240 13.17 26.52 -4.52
CA GLY A 240 14.32 25.62 -4.67
C GLY A 240 14.05 24.17 -4.27
N ALA A 241 12.79 23.82 -3.93
CA ALA A 241 12.38 22.44 -3.67
C ALA A 241 12.63 21.56 -4.89
N PHE A 242 12.21 21.99 -6.09
CA PHE A 242 12.42 21.26 -7.35
C PHE A 242 13.88 20.86 -7.56
N LYS A 243 14.79 21.82 -7.54
CA LYS A 243 16.23 21.58 -7.75
C LYS A 243 16.81 20.61 -6.72
N SER A 244 16.44 20.79 -5.46
CA SER A 244 16.92 19.94 -4.37
C SER A 244 16.40 18.53 -4.51
N THR A 245 15.11 18.35 -4.83
CA THR A 245 14.45 17.07 -5.05
C THR A 245 15.05 16.32 -6.24
N CYS A 246 15.18 16.96 -7.41
CA CYS A 246 15.78 16.34 -8.60
C CYS A 246 17.24 15.91 -8.35
N ARG A 247 18.05 16.76 -7.70
CA ARG A 247 19.43 16.42 -7.32
C ARG A 247 19.48 15.20 -6.41
N ASN A 248 18.58 15.08 -5.44
CA ASN A 248 18.59 13.99 -4.49
C ASN A 248 17.98 12.70 -5.07
N ILE A 249 17.00 12.77 -5.97
CA ILE A 249 16.55 11.63 -6.78
C ILE A 249 17.75 11.04 -7.53
N LYS A 250 18.47 11.89 -8.30
CA LYS A 250 19.65 11.48 -9.06
C LYS A 250 20.70 10.81 -8.17
N LYS A 251 21.01 11.45 -7.02
CA LYS A 251 22.03 10.95 -6.09
C LYS A 251 21.68 9.58 -5.48
N LEU A 252 20.41 9.35 -5.15
CA LEU A 252 19.93 8.07 -4.64
C LEU A 252 19.94 6.99 -5.74
N SER A 253 19.46 7.33 -6.93
CA SER A 253 19.45 6.44 -8.10
C SER A 253 20.87 6.03 -8.50
N ASP A 254 21.83 6.98 -8.59
CA ASP A 254 23.23 6.70 -8.90
C ASP A 254 23.91 5.84 -7.82
N SER A 255 23.38 5.84 -6.60
CA SER A 255 23.84 4.96 -5.51
C SER A 255 23.25 3.54 -5.60
N GLY A 256 22.48 3.21 -6.63
CA GLY A 256 21.85 1.92 -6.86
C GLY A 256 20.64 1.65 -5.96
N ILE A 257 20.07 2.68 -5.35
CA ILE A 257 18.85 2.57 -4.53
C ILE A 257 17.63 2.55 -5.46
N PHE A 258 16.64 1.70 -5.16
CA PHE A 258 15.37 1.74 -5.85
C PHE A 258 14.61 3.03 -5.51
N VAL A 259 14.46 3.91 -6.48
CA VAL A 259 13.72 5.17 -6.36
C VAL A 259 12.46 5.10 -7.20
N ARG A 260 11.32 5.41 -6.57
CA ARG A 260 10.04 5.70 -7.21
C ARG A 260 9.79 7.21 -7.12
N VAL A 261 9.53 7.85 -8.24
CA VAL A 261 9.00 9.21 -8.23
C VAL A 261 7.49 9.13 -8.09
N ALA A 262 6.91 9.94 -7.20
CA ALA A 262 5.47 10.01 -6.96
C ALA A 262 4.97 11.44 -7.19
N SER A 263 3.91 11.58 -7.99
CA SER A 263 3.33 12.88 -8.35
C SER A 263 1.88 12.99 -7.91
N SER A 264 1.52 14.13 -7.32
CA SER A 264 0.13 14.50 -7.07
C SER A 264 -0.39 15.33 -8.24
N ILE A 265 -1.44 14.84 -8.91
CA ILE A 265 -1.98 15.43 -10.14
C ILE A 265 -3.17 16.33 -9.83
N PHE A 266 -3.14 17.51 -10.40
CA PHE A 266 -4.17 18.55 -10.31
C PHE A 266 -4.28 19.31 -11.63
N LYS A 267 -5.18 20.27 -11.73
CA LYS A 267 -5.51 20.94 -12.98
C LYS A 267 -4.30 21.49 -13.74
N ASP A 268 -3.34 22.11 -13.03
CA ASP A 268 -2.24 22.83 -13.70
C ASP A 268 -1.12 21.88 -14.20
N ASN A 269 -1.01 20.64 -13.65
CA ASN A 269 -0.02 19.63 -14.07
C ASN A 269 -0.63 18.40 -14.73
N MET A 270 -1.94 18.35 -14.94
CA MET A 270 -2.62 17.14 -15.46
C MET A 270 -2.07 16.64 -16.80
N TRP A 271 -1.54 17.52 -17.62
CA TRP A 271 -0.94 17.22 -18.91
C TRP A 271 0.59 17.01 -18.87
N GLU A 272 1.17 16.87 -17.66
CA GLU A 272 2.61 16.66 -17.49
C GLU A 272 2.99 15.22 -17.12
N ILE A 273 2.04 14.28 -17.03
CA ILE A 273 2.30 12.91 -16.54
C ILE A 273 3.35 12.20 -17.40
N ASP A 274 3.29 12.33 -18.72
CA ASP A 274 4.29 11.78 -19.63
C ASP A 274 5.67 12.44 -19.47
N LYS A 275 5.71 13.77 -19.31
CA LYS A 275 6.95 14.52 -19.06
C LYS A 275 7.55 14.20 -17.69
N LEU A 276 6.71 13.99 -16.68
CA LEU A 276 7.14 13.57 -15.34
C LEU A 276 7.72 12.17 -15.35
N ALA A 277 7.11 11.23 -16.10
CA ALA A 277 7.66 9.89 -16.30
C ALA A 277 9.03 9.96 -17.00
N GLU A 278 9.16 10.78 -18.04
CA GLU A 278 10.42 11.02 -18.76
C GLU A 278 11.49 11.61 -17.82
N LEU A 279 11.14 12.65 -17.05
CA LEU A 279 12.06 13.25 -16.08
C LEU A 279 12.48 12.25 -14.99
N ALA A 280 11.54 11.44 -14.47
CA ALA A 280 11.86 10.41 -13.52
C ALA A 280 12.88 9.39 -14.08
N LEU A 281 12.70 8.98 -15.33
CA LEU A 281 13.63 8.10 -16.04
C LEU A 281 15.02 8.75 -16.20
N GLN A 282 15.07 10.00 -16.64
CA GLN A 282 16.35 10.77 -16.80
C GLN A 282 17.09 10.91 -15.47
N LEU A 283 16.37 11.04 -14.36
CA LEU A 283 16.94 11.08 -13.02
C LEU A 283 17.34 9.68 -12.49
N GLY A 284 17.08 8.60 -13.25
CA GLY A 284 17.45 7.23 -12.92
C GLY A 284 16.46 6.51 -12.00
N ALA A 285 15.27 7.04 -11.83
CA ALA A 285 14.21 6.37 -11.08
C ALA A 285 13.81 5.03 -11.75
N LYS A 286 13.35 4.09 -10.96
CA LYS A 286 12.96 2.74 -11.39
C LYS A 286 11.46 2.54 -11.50
N ALA A 287 10.68 3.48 -10.97
CA ALA A 287 9.22 3.51 -11.08
C ALA A 287 8.72 4.95 -11.02
N PHE A 288 7.60 5.19 -11.65
CA PHE A 288 6.83 6.42 -11.56
C PHE A 288 5.43 6.10 -11.08
N ALA A 289 4.90 6.87 -10.14
CA ALA A 289 3.54 6.74 -9.65
C ALA A 289 2.85 8.09 -9.66
N TYR A 290 1.56 8.11 -9.93
CA TYR A 290 0.76 9.31 -9.79
C TYR A 290 -0.58 9.01 -9.13
N ASN A 291 -1.15 9.99 -8.47
CA ASN A 291 -2.49 9.98 -7.93
C ASN A 291 -3.12 11.36 -8.02
N PHE A 292 -4.41 11.40 -8.14
CA PHE A 292 -5.17 12.63 -8.13
C PHE A 292 -5.31 13.14 -6.69
N ILE A 293 -5.36 14.48 -6.54
CA ILE A 293 -5.49 15.08 -5.22
C ILE A 293 -6.86 14.78 -4.65
N GLU A 294 -6.88 14.27 -3.44
CA GLU A 294 -8.06 13.94 -2.67
C GLU A 294 -8.42 15.04 -1.65
N ASP A 295 -9.67 15.06 -1.22
CA ASP A 295 -10.24 16.07 -0.32
C ASP A 295 -9.88 15.81 1.17
N PHE A 296 -8.56 15.83 1.48
CA PHE A 296 -8.05 15.64 2.84
C PHE A 296 -7.06 16.73 3.27
N GLY A 297 -7.07 17.06 4.56
CA GLY A 297 -6.20 18.10 5.09
C GLY A 297 -6.31 19.41 4.31
N ARG A 298 -5.15 19.98 3.89
CA ARG A 298 -5.15 21.16 3.02
C ARG A 298 -5.68 20.89 1.61
N GLY A 299 -5.71 19.63 1.20
CA GLY A 299 -6.26 19.20 -0.09
C GLY A 299 -7.72 19.60 -0.27
N VAL A 300 -8.53 19.64 0.80
CA VAL A 300 -9.96 20.06 0.74
C VAL A 300 -10.12 21.43 0.10
N VAL A 301 -9.32 22.41 0.53
CA VAL A 301 -9.41 23.79 -0.01
C VAL A 301 -8.78 23.86 -1.40
N PHE A 302 -7.73 23.11 -1.64
CA PHE A 302 -6.99 23.12 -2.90
C PHE A 302 -7.77 22.45 -4.03
N SER A 303 -8.32 21.27 -3.81
CA SER A 303 -9.05 20.49 -4.82
C SER A 303 -10.30 21.23 -5.33
N ASN A 304 -11.02 21.92 -4.43
CA ASN A 304 -12.19 22.70 -4.81
C ASN A 304 -11.91 23.77 -5.88
N LYS A 305 -10.68 24.27 -5.93
CA LYS A 305 -10.21 25.29 -6.90
C LYS A 305 -9.48 24.69 -8.11
N ASN A 306 -9.03 23.44 -7.99
CA ASN A 306 -8.12 22.81 -8.96
C ASN A 306 -8.66 21.45 -9.45
N LYS A 307 -9.99 21.32 -9.59
CA LYS A 307 -10.63 20.11 -10.12
C LYS A 307 -10.15 19.82 -11.54
N ILE A 308 -9.89 18.55 -11.76
CA ILE A 308 -9.62 18.01 -13.09
C ILE A 308 -10.96 17.68 -13.74
N ASP A 309 -11.12 18.09 -14.98
CA ASP A 309 -12.21 17.64 -15.82
C ASP A 309 -11.75 16.40 -16.61
N PHE A 310 -12.33 15.25 -16.29
CA PHE A 310 -12.02 13.97 -16.94
C PHE A 310 -12.78 13.86 -18.27
N THR A 311 -12.23 14.51 -19.29
CA THR A 311 -12.71 14.40 -20.67
C THR A 311 -12.23 13.10 -21.32
N GLU A 312 -12.86 12.67 -22.42
CA GLU A 312 -12.41 11.56 -23.26
C GLU A 312 -10.96 11.77 -23.72
N GLN A 313 -10.63 12.98 -24.16
CA GLN A 313 -9.27 13.36 -24.56
C GLN A 313 -8.25 13.16 -23.43
N TYR A 314 -8.61 13.47 -22.20
CA TYR A 314 -7.71 13.26 -21.06
C TYR A 314 -7.57 11.78 -20.71
N SER A 315 -8.65 11.01 -20.80
CA SER A 315 -8.61 9.56 -20.63
C SER A 315 -7.71 8.89 -21.67
N ASP A 316 -7.80 9.29 -22.94
CA ASP A 316 -6.92 8.82 -24.00
C ASP A 316 -5.46 9.18 -23.74
N TYR A 317 -5.19 10.39 -23.25
CA TYR A 317 -3.84 10.81 -22.88
C TYR A 317 -3.25 9.92 -21.77
N LEU A 318 -4.02 9.58 -20.73
CA LEU A 318 -3.57 8.69 -19.64
C LEU A 318 -3.23 7.30 -20.18
N VAL A 319 -4.14 6.71 -20.96
CA VAL A 319 -3.93 5.38 -21.58
C VAL A 319 -2.69 5.38 -22.47
N ASN A 320 -2.57 6.36 -23.37
CA ASN A 320 -1.42 6.46 -24.26
C ASN A 320 -0.10 6.66 -23.50
N THR A 321 -0.12 7.41 -22.39
CA THR A 321 1.06 7.58 -21.53
C THR A 321 1.48 6.27 -20.90
N VAL A 322 0.55 5.50 -20.31
CA VAL A 322 0.86 4.20 -19.73
C VAL A 322 1.40 3.24 -20.78
N LEU A 323 0.79 3.17 -21.98
CA LEU A 323 1.24 2.33 -23.08
C LEU A 323 2.64 2.72 -23.59
N LYS A 324 2.95 4.02 -23.68
CA LYS A 324 4.26 4.53 -24.11
C LYS A 324 5.39 4.05 -23.20
N TYR A 325 5.17 3.95 -21.90
CA TYR A 325 6.21 3.61 -20.93
C TYR A 325 6.14 2.16 -20.43
N LYS A 326 5.19 1.34 -20.91
CA LYS A 326 4.90 -0.01 -20.43
C LYS A 326 6.13 -0.90 -20.24
N ASP A 327 7.08 -0.86 -21.19
CA ASP A 327 8.28 -1.70 -21.19
C ASP A 327 9.55 -0.92 -20.79
N ILE A 328 9.42 0.34 -20.36
CA ILE A 328 10.54 1.25 -20.05
C ILE A 328 10.62 1.52 -18.56
N ILE A 329 9.53 2.02 -17.98
CA ILE A 329 9.41 2.30 -16.55
C ILE A 329 7.98 2.01 -16.09
N PRO A 330 7.78 1.24 -15.02
CA PRO A 330 6.45 1.02 -14.49
C PRO A 330 5.78 2.35 -14.12
N ILE A 331 4.61 2.62 -14.72
CA ILE A 331 3.74 3.71 -14.33
C ILE A 331 2.60 3.12 -13.51
N ILE A 332 2.44 3.60 -12.28
CA ILE A 332 1.46 3.10 -11.32
C ILE A 332 0.44 4.21 -11.06
N GLU A 333 -0.78 3.99 -11.47
CA GLU A 333 -1.92 4.75 -10.97
C GLU A 333 -2.43 4.04 -9.72
N THR A 334 -2.31 4.69 -8.57
CA THR A 334 -2.70 4.08 -7.29
C THR A 334 -4.19 3.74 -7.21
N ASP A 335 -5.03 4.49 -7.92
CA ASP A 335 -6.47 4.24 -7.97
C ASP A 335 -6.89 3.06 -8.87
N GLU A 336 -6.10 2.70 -9.90
CA GLU A 336 -6.37 1.51 -10.73
C GLU A 336 -6.21 0.21 -9.96
N PHE A 337 -5.25 0.14 -9.03
CA PHE A 337 -5.09 -1.02 -8.16
C PHE A 337 -6.35 -1.29 -7.34
N LEU A 338 -7.03 -0.24 -6.90
CA LEU A 338 -8.29 -0.35 -6.16
C LEU A 338 -9.45 -0.88 -7.03
N LYS A 339 -9.45 -0.59 -8.33
CA LYS A 339 -10.49 -1.07 -9.26
C LYS A 339 -10.43 -2.57 -9.53
N THR A 340 -9.27 -3.18 -9.39
CA THR A 340 -9.05 -4.62 -9.62
C THR A 340 -9.09 -5.46 -8.34
N SER A 341 -9.01 -4.82 -7.17
CA SER A 341 -9.00 -5.48 -5.86
C SER A 341 -10.36 -5.35 -5.17
N SER A 342 -10.90 -6.46 -4.71
CA SER A 342 -12.13 -6.48 -3.88
C SER A 342 -11.90 -5.94 -2.46
N ASN A 343 -10.64 -5.83 -2.00
CA ASN A 343 -10.25 -5.30 -0.70
C ASN A 343 -8.79 -4.80 -0.75
N CYS A 344 -8.57 -3.54 -0.37
CA CYS A 344 -7.22 -2.96 -0.32
C CYS A 344 -6.42 -3.39 0.92
N GLY A 345 -7.02 -4.12 1.88
CA GLY A 345 -6.39 -4.58 3.11
C GLY A 345 -6.16 -3.48 4.17
N ALA A 346 -6.62 -2.26 3.95
CA ALA A 346 -6.52 -1.20 4.96
C ALA A 346 -7.28 -1.59 6.24
N GLY A 347 -6.64 -1.43 7.40
CA GLY A 347 -7.18 -1.83 8.69
C GLY A 347 -7.06 -3.33 9.01
N THR A 348 -6.65 -4.18 8.07
CA THR A 348 -6.45 -5.61 8.31
C THR A 348 -5.05 -6.08 7.92
N ASN A 349 -4.69 -5.95 6.65
CA ASN A 349 -3.37 -6.32 6.12
C ASN A 349 -2.34 -5.18 6.22
N SER A 350 -2.82 -3.96 6.23
CA SER A 350 -2.02 -2.75 6.44
C SER A 350 -2.69 -1.80 7.42
N ILE A 351 -1.87 -1.11 8.21
CA ILE A 351 -2.31 -0.07 9.16
C ILE A 351 -1.36 1.12 9.11
N LEU A 352 -1.83 2.25 9.66
CA LEU A 352 -1.01 3.44 9.83
C LEU A 352 -0.96 3.86 11.29
N VAL A 353 0.24 4.19 11.78
CA VAL A 353 0.50 4.77 13.10
C VAL A 353 0.95 6.20 12.92
N GLY A 354 0.20 7.14 13.47
CA GLY A 354 0.54 8.56 13.49
C GLY A 354 1.70 8.89 14.43
N ALA A 355 2.31 10.05 14.24
CA ALA A 355 3.37 10.54 15.15
C ALA A 355 2.89 10.75 16.60
N ASP A 356 1.60 10.85 16.80
CA ASP A 356 0.89 10.95 18.08
C ASP A 356 0.51 9.57 18.68
N GLY A 357 0.85 8.47 18.00
CA GLY A 357 0.51 7.11 18.37
C GLY A 357 -0.89 6.66 17.95
N ASN A 358 -1.68 7.52 17.34
CA ASN A 358 -3.02 7.17 16.90
C ASN A 358 -2.99 6.20 15.71
N LEU A 359 -3.73 5.10 15.84
CA LEU A 359 -3.84 4.08 14.82
C LEU A 359 -5.01 4.39 13.88
N ARG A 360 -4.72 4.35 12.58
CA ARG A 360 -5.69 4.55 11.49
C ARG A 360 -5.58 3.41 10.48
N PRO A 361 -6.65 3.06 9.78
CA PRO A 361 -6.60 2.04 8.73
C PRO A 361 -5.67 2.39 7.57
N CYS A 362 -5.66 3.66 7.15
CA CYS A 362 -4.77 4.19 6.11
C CYS A 362 -4.63 5.71 6.22
N ALA A 363 -3.76 6.30 5.39
CA ALA A 363 -3.50 7.75 5.36
C ALA A 363 -4.72 8.61 4.97
N LEU A 364 -5.69 8.03 4.28
CA LEU A 364 -6.91 8.73 3.87
C LEU A 364 -7.90 8.95 5.03
N PHE A 365 -7.78 8.20 6.13
CA PHE A 365 -8.60 8.46 7.30
C PHE A 365 -8.18 9.75 7.99
N PRO A 366 -9.12 10.61 8.37
CA PRO A 366 -8.84 11.81 9.15
C PRO A 366 -8.09 11.49 10.45
N LYS A 367 -7.19 12.37 10.86
CA LYS A 367 -6.36 12.19 12.05
C LYS A 367 -7.14 11.97 13.35
N ASN A 368 -8.29 12.55 13.45
CA ASN A 368 -9.18 12.45 14.61
C ASN A 368 -10.14 11.26 14.55
N THR A 369 -10.09 10.46 13.48
CA THR A 369 -10.75 9.16 13.45
C THR A 369 -9.85 8.14 14.14
N ILE A 370 -9.92 8.11 15.47
CA ILE A 370 -9.00 7.35 16.33
C ILE A 370 -9.61 5.97 16.58
N PHE A 371 -8.90 4.92 16.18
CA PHE A 371 -9.29 3.52 16.46
C PHE A 371 -8.54 2.93 17.66
N GLY A 372 -7.64 3.69 18.25
CA GLY A 372 -6.83 3.36 19.39
C GLY A 372 -5.50 4.10 19.35
N ASN A 373 -4.79 4.15 20.47
CA ASN A 373 -3.47 4.75 20.56
C ASN A 373 -2.46 3.69 21.00
N ILE A 374 -1.47 3.42 20.13
CA ILE A 374 -0.50 2.34 20.35
C ILE A 374 0.55 2.67 21.43
N PHE A 375 0.62 3.92 21.89
CA PHE A 375 1.43 4.32 23.03
C PHE A 375 0.70 4.13 24.37
N GLU A 376 -0.62 3.97 24.34
CA GLU A 376 -1.48 3.81 25.52
C GLU A 376 -1.96 2.36 25.68
N SER A 377 -2.12 1.63 24.57
CA SER A 377 -2.62 0.26 24.53
C SER A 377 -1.80 -0.58 23.55
N ASN A 378 -1.73 -1.88 23.75
CA ASN A 378 -1.07 -2.76 22.77
C ASN A 378 -1.96 -3.00 21.53
N MET A 379 -1.35 -3.44 20.42
CA MET A 379 -2.06 -3.69 19.16
C MET A 379 -3.20 -4.70 19.31
N GLU A 380 -3.01 -5.73 20.12
CA GLU A 380 -4.00 -6.81 20.29
C GLU A 380 -5.27 -6.29 20.94
N ASP A 381 -5.14 -5.43 21.97
CA ASP A 381 -6.28 -4.79 22.64
C ASP A 381 -7.02 -3.84 21.69
N ILE A 382 -6.27 -3.05 20.90
CA ILE A 382 -6.87 -2.16 19.90
C ILE A 382 -7.67 -2.97 18.89
N PHE A 383 -7.08 -4.02 18.34
CA PHE A 383 -7.73 -4.85 17.31
C PHE A 383 -8.93 -5.63 17.84
N SER A 384 -8.95 -5.96 19.14
CA SER A 384 -10.06 -6.65 19.81
C SER A 384 -11.24 -5.73 20.12
N SER A 385 -11.07 -4.41 20.02
CA SER A 385 -12.14 -3.46 20.33
C SER A 385 -13.31 -3.62 19.36
N GLU A 386 -14.56 -3.43 19.86
CA GLU A 386 -15.77 -3.55 19.05
C GLU A 386 -15.73 -2.66 17.81
N THR A 387 -15.25 -1.43 17.96
CA THR A 387 -15.14 -0.46 16.86
C THR A 387 -14.16 -0.96 15.78
N TYR A 388 -13.01 -1.51 16.19
CA TYR A 388 -12.02 -2.00 15.23
C TYR A 388 -12.47 -3.28 14.55
N GLN A 389 -13.11 -4.19 15.27
CA GLN A 389 -13.69 -5.40 14.70
C GLN A 389 -14.74 -5.06 13.64
N LYS A 390 -15.63 -4.09 13.93
CA LYS A 390 -16.62 -3.64 12.94
C LYS A 390 -15.96 -3.03 11.70
N LEU A 391 -14.92 -2.19 11.88
CA LEU A 391 -14.14 -1.65 10.75
C LEU A 391 -13.58 -2.77 9.86
N SER A 392 -13.02 -3.80 10.47
CA SER A 392 -12.38 -4.91 9.75
C SER A 392 -13.36 -5.79 8.95
N GLU A 393 -14.66 -5.66 9.20
CA GLU A 393 -15.75 -6.36 8.51
C GLU A 393 -16.31 -5.56 7.33
N ILE A 394 -15.97 -4.26 7.23
CA ILE A 394 -16.46 -3.42 6.16
C ILE A 394 -15.82 -3.85 4.83
N LEU A 395 -16.66 -4.26 3.91
CA LEU A 395 -16.26 -4.55 2.54
C LEU A 395 -16.31 -3.27 1.68
N PRO A 396 -15.33 -3.01 0.82
CA PRO A 396 -15.36 -1.84 -0.06
C PRO A 396 -16.59 -1.80 -0.95
N PRO A 397 -17.09 -0.61 -1.34
CA PRO A 397 -18.18 -0.49 -2.30
C PRO A 397 -17.86 -1.22 -3.61
N SER A 398 -18.73 -2.14 -3.98
CA SER A 398 -18.68 -2.87 -5.26
C SER A 398 -20.05 -3.45 -5.57
N SER A 399 -20.28 -3.92 -6.79
CA SER A 399 -21.52 -4.58 -7.16
C SER A 399 -21.81 -5.83 -6.33
N GLN A 400 -20.76 -6.51 -5.87
CA GLN A 400 -20.86 -7.69 -4.99
C GLN A 400 -21.16 -7.33 -3.53
N ASN A 401 -20.86 -6.10 -3.12
CA ASN A 401 -20.98 -5.64 -1.73
C ASN A 401 -22.11 -4.61 -1.55
N GLY A 402 -23.19 -4.79 -2.28
CA GLY A 402 -24.43 -4.01 -2.12
C GLY A 402 -24.44 -2.66 -2.84
N CYS A 403 -23.45 -2.33 -3.69
CA CYS A 403 -23.42 -1.08 -4.44
C CYS A 403 -23.82 -1.32 -5.91
N PRO A 404 -25.01 -0.89 -6.36
CA PRO A 404 -25.42 -1.10 -7.74
C PRO A 404 -24.60 -0.22 -8.69
N GLU A 405 -24.23 -0.75 -9.87
CA GLU A 405 -23.50 -0.01 -10.91
C GLU A 405 -24.25 1.22 -11.41
N SER A 406 -25.59 1.22 -11.28
CA SER A 406 -26.44 2.38 -11.59
C SER A 406 -26.31 3.54 -10.60
N CYS A 407 -25.57 3.37 -9.49
CA CYS A 407 -25.35 4.44 -8.54
C CYS A 407 -24.50 5.57 -9.15
N PRO A 408 -24.96 6.84 -9.11
CA PRO A 408 -24.19 7.95 -9.69
C PRO A 408 -22.78 8.14 -9.09
N LYS A 409 -22.55 7.61 -7.88
CA LYS A 409 -21.25 7.68 -7.18
C LYS A 409 -20.44 6.37 -7.29
N TYR A 410 -20.91 5.38 -8.04
CA TYR A 410 -20.28 4.07 -8.10
C TYR A 410 -18.79 4.16 -8.42
N ASN A 411 -18.41 4.84 -9.49
CA ASN A 411 -17.03 5.00 -9.91
C ASN A 411 -16.17 5.81 -8.92
N GLN A 412 -16.78 6.67 -8.09
CA GLN A 412 -16.06 7.44 -7.08
C GLN A 412 -15.77 6.63 -5.82
N CYS A 413 -16.67 5.71 -5.45
CA CYS A 413 -16.59 4.93 -4.22
C CYS A 413 -15.94 3.56 -4.43
N PHE A 414 -15.95 3.03 -5.65
CA PHE A 414 -15.55 1.67 -5.97
C PHE A 414 -14.17 1.31 -5.41
N GLY A 415 -14.09 0.15 -4.76
CA GLY A 415 -12.84 -0.41 -4.24
C GLY A 415 -12.29 0.24 -2.97
N CYS A 416 -12.88 1.35 -2.49
CA CYS A 416 -12.37 2.06 -1.31
C CYS A 416 -13.49 2.35 -0.31
N TYR A 417 -13.51 1.65 0.82
CA TYR A 417 -14.52 1.87 1.85
C TYR A 417 -14.43 3.27 2.48
N MET A 418 -13.24 3.87 2.57
CA MET A 418 -13.11 5.25 3.03
C MET A 418 -13.80 6.25 2.07
N LYS A 419 -13.61 6.10 0.74
CA LYS A 419 -14.36 6.90 -0.25
C LYS A 419 -15.87 6.67 -0.15
N GLY A 420 -16.28 5.44 0.14
CA GLY A 420 -17.69 5.11 0.42
C GLY A 420 -18.24 5.81 1.66
N LEU A 421 -17.48 5.86 2.75
CA LEU A 421 -17.83 6.60 3.96
C LEU A 421 -17.95 8.11 3.68
N GLU A 422 -16.95 8.70 3.02
CA GLU A 422 -16.90 10.11 2.65
C GLU A 422 -18.08 10.54 1.75
N ALA A 423 -18.39 9.74 0.75
CA ALA A 423 -19.52 10.01 -0.16
C ALA A 423 -20.87 10.10 0.56
N ASN A 424 -20.95 9.56 1.77
CA ASN A 424 -22.17 9.55 2.59
C ASN A 424 -22.15 10.55 3.75
N LEU A 425 -21.01 11.18 4.09
CA LEU A 425 -20.92 12.11 5.21
C LEU A 425 -21.73 13.39 5.03
N ASN A 426 -21.77 13.92 3.82
CA ASN A 426 -22.45 15.16 3.48
C ASN A 426 -23.94 14.94 3.15
N ASN A 427 -24.42 13.71 3.31
CA ASN A 427 -25.79 13.35 2.99
C ASN A 427 -26.50 12.99 4.31
N ASP A 428 -27.42 13.84 4.79
CA ASP A 428 -28.22 13.56 5.99
C ASP A 428 -29.10 12.30 5.85
N LYS A 429 -28.99 11.61 4.72
CA LYS A 429 -29.75 10.42 4.36
C LYS A 429 -28.86 9.26 3.96
N TYR A 430 -27.87 8.83 4.84
CA TYR A 430 -27.15 7.56 4.58
C TYR A 430 -28.10 6.37 4.43
N SER A 431 -29.30 6.47 5.03
CA SER A 431 -30.36 5.46 4.91
C SER A 431 -30.74 5.09 3.48
N HIS A 432 -30.27 5.85 2.49
CA HIS A 432 -30.52 5.57 1.07
C HIS A 432 -29.32 4.96 0.32
N CYS A 433 -28.13 4.90 0.93
CA CYS A 433 -26.98 4.25 0.30
C CYS A 433 -27.10 2.72 0.45
N PRO A 434 -27.24 1.96 -0.65
CA PRO A 434 -27.38 0.51 -0.58
C PRO A 434 -26.18 -0.16 0.08
N TRP A 435 -24.97 0.36 -0.14
CA TRP A 435 -23.74 -0.16 0.47
C TRP A 435 -23.72 0.03 2.00
N VAL A 436 -24.17 1.19 2.50
CA VAL A 436 -24.27 1.46 3.95
C VAL A 436 -25.26 0.48 4.60
N LYS A 437 -26.41 0.23 3.95
CA LYS A 437 -27.41 -0.75 4.41
C LYS A 437 -26.88 -2.17 4.39
N TYR A 438 -26.26 -2.58 3.28
CA TYR A 438 -25.70 -3.92 3.11
C TYR A 438 -24.68 -4.30 4.19
N ASN A 439 -23.85 -3.32 4.58
CA ASN A 439 -22.80 -3.51 5.59
C ASN A 439 -23.24 -3.08 7.01
N GLU A 440 -24.50 -2.70 7.22
CA GLU A 440 -25.05 -2.24 8.53
C GLU A 440 -24.21 -1.14 9.18
N LEU A 441 -23.85 -0.09 8.40
CA LEU A 441 -22.86 0.91 8.80
C LEU A 441 -23.46 2.16 9.49
N GLU A 442 -24.75 2.24 9.78
CA GLU A 442 -25.35 3.46 10.33
C GLU A 442 -24.68 3.91 11.65
N LYS A 443 -24.43 2.97 12.57
CA LYS A 443 -23.71 3.27 13.84
C LYS A 443 -22.28 3.71 13.59
N PHE A 444 -21.58 3.01 12.69
CA PHE A 444 -20.21 3.33 12.33
C PHE A 444 -20.11 4.70 11.64
N MET A 445 -21.06 5.03 10.77
CA MET A 445 -21.16 6.35 10.13
C MET A 445 -21.33 7.48 11.14
N ASN A 446 -22.13 7.27 12.19
CA ASN A 446 -22.27 8.25 13.26
C ASN A 446 -20.96 8.48 14.02
N TYR A 447 -20.24 7.43 14.36
CA TYR A 447 -18.91 7.49 14.97
C TYR A 447 -17.92 8.24 14.06
N TYR A 448 -17.86 7.86 12.79
CA TYR A 448 -16.98 8.47 11.81
C TYR A 448 -17.27 9.96 11.60
N LYS A 449 -18.56 10.33 11.55
CA LYS A 449 -19.02 11.73 11.45
C LYS A 449 -18.58 12.56 12.65
N GLN A 450 -18.70 12.03 13.87
CA GLN A 450 -18.26 12.71 15.09
C GLN A 450 -16.75 12.96 15.09
N GLY A 451 -15.97 11.97 14.73
CA GLY A 451 -14.51 12.10 14.60
C GLY A 451 -14.11 13.19 13.60
N ARG A 452 -14.81 13.29 12.48
CA ARG A 452 -14.54 14.31 11.47
C ARG A 452 -14.96 15.73 11.88
N LEU A 453 -16.07 15.88 12.59
CA LEU A 453 -16.56 17.19 13.05
C LEU A 453 -15.60 17.85 14.03
N SER A 454 -14.87 17.08 14.83
CA SER A 454 -13.85 17.61 15.74
C SER A 454 -12.58 18.11 15.06
N TYR A 455 -12.33 17.73 13.78
CA TYR A 455 -11.16 18.13 13.02
C TYR A 455 -11.30 19.51 12.35
N ASN A 456 -12.52 19.96 12.09
CA ASN A 456 -12.82 21.24 11.44
C ASN A 456 -12.96 22.40 12.46
N GLY A 457 -12.64 22.16 13.72
CA GLY A 457 -12.59 23.14 14.79
C GLY A 457 -11.23 23.80 14.97
#